data_7df20e241237ef21e4fb36c5df817308
#
_entry.id   7df20e241237ef21e4fb36c5df817308
#
_cell.length_a   1.000
_cell.length_b   1.000
_cell.length_c   1.000
_cell.angle_alpha   90.00
_cell.angle_beta   90.00
_cell.angle_gamma   90.00
#
_symmetry.space_group_name_H-M   'P 1'
#
loop_
_entity.id
_entity.type
_entity.pdbx_description
1 polymer ?
#
loop_
_entity_poly.entity_id
_entity_poly.type
_entity_poly.pdbx_seq_one_letter_code
_entity_poly.pdbx_strand_id
1 'polypeptide(L)'
;MAVFQTKKIQSFIAFIIVLVAILWLFQDNILKISILQNKTEQLDSSNQEFKEASYLEKIDNFIIKEYSKDQILLHTVEAETYFSYKDSPVQLLKVKVKTFDETQQEGLVMTSNRAEMLKSGEMFFNGEVNIQTKSGVAHEIDTESLIVLTNSGQIKSNREITYLAENAKINAQGMDMSIDSDTMLLNGKVKIKQDSGSIINTTNLFISHAEGEKKYQSKEKSVYLSKYNTVNSENGIDADMNKNLIKLLGKVEILGLSGSKMESYDLLIDQSNGGEVYKSNDSVHYQSSATNIKAKKMNYDAVTKKLELMDEVLAVYE
;
A
#
# COMPACT_ATOMS: atom_id res chain seq x y z
N MET A 1 -7.62 -11.88 20.35
CA MET A 1 -7.99 -11.59 18.96
C MET A 1 -6.78 -11.55 18.01
N ALA A 2 -5.59 -11.16 18.42
CA ALA A 2 -4.38 -11.08 17.59
C ALA A 2 -3.89 -12.42 16.98
N VAL A 3 -4.10 -13.55 17.65
CA VAL A 3 -3.68 -14.89 17.17
C VAL A 3 -4.44 -15.33 15.90
N PHE A 4 -5.60 -14.76 15.61
CA PHE A 4 -6.41 -15.12 14.45
C PHE A 4 -5.94 -14.51 13.13
N GLN A 5 -5.30 -13.34 13.16
CA GLN A 5 -4.82 -12.67 11.93
C GLN A 5 -3.54 -13.29 11.39
N THR A 6 -2.62 -13.70 12.25
CA THR A 6 -1.36 -14.33 11.83
C THR A 6 -1.56 -15.66 11.12
N LYS A 7 -2.58 -16.45 11.49
CA LYS A 7 -2.91 -17.71 10.81
C LYS A 7 -3.47 -17.52 9.40
N LYS A 8 -4.23 -16.45 9.14
CA LYS A 8 -4.79 -16.15 7.81
C LYS A 8 -3.69 -15.85 6.79
N ILE A 9 -2.66 -15.15 7.23
CA ILE A 9 -1.52 -14.75 6.42
C ILE A 9 -0.60 -15.94 6.13
N GLN A 10 -0.36 -16.82 7.12
CA GLN A 10 0.38 -18.06 6.93
C GLN A 10 -0.27 -19.00 5.90
N SER A 11 -1.60 -19.00 5.82
CA SER A 11 -2.34 -19.78 4.83
C SER A 11 -2.10 -19.29 3.40
N PHE A 12 -1.98 -17.96 3.18
CA PHE A 12 -1.70 -17.40 1.85
C PHE A 12 -0.29 -17.75 1.34
N ILE A 13 0.70 -17.78 2.23
CA ILE A 13 2.07 -18.17 1.87
C ILE A 13 2.15 -19.66 1.55
N ALA A 14 1.52 -20.51 2.36
CA ALA A 14 1.45 -21.94 2.08
C ALA A 14 0.82 -22.23 0.71
N PHE A 15 -0.17 -21.44 0.31
CA PHE A 15 -0.82 -21.54 -1.00
C PHE A 15 0.12 -21.25 -2.16
N ILE A 16 0.83 -20.16 -2.09
CA ILE A 16 1.77 -19.80 -3.15
C ILE A 16 2.85 -20.90 -3.28
N ILE A 17 3.30 -21.46 -2.16
CA ILE A 17 4.26 -22.56 -2.12
C ILE A 17 3.66 -23.83 -2.77
N VAL A 18 2.41 -24.14 -2.53
CA VAL A 18 1.75 -25.33 -3.09
C VAL A 18 1.38 -25.15 -4.55
N LEU A 19 0.99 -23.95 -4.97
CA LEU A 19 0.81 -23.63 -6.39
C LEU A 19 2.13 -23.85 -7.16
N VAL A 20 3.25 -23.45 -6.57
CA VAL A 20 4.60 -23.75 -7.07
C VAL A 20 4.87 -25.25 -7.08
N ALA A 21 4.53 -25.97 -6.02
CA ALA A 21 4.76 -27.41 -5.93
C ALA A 21 3.91 -28.23 -6.91
N ILE A 22 2.64 -27.85 -7.11
CA ILE A 22 1.75 -28.51 -8.07
C ILE A 22 2.24 -28.28 -9.50
N LEU A 23 2.59 -27.03 -9.84
CA LEU A 23 3.15 -26.72 -11.15
C LEU A 23 4.55 -27.34 -11.33
N TRP A 24 5.31 -27.56 -10.25
CA TRP A 24 6.59 -28.26 -10.25
C TRP A 24 6.43 -29.77 -10.47
N LEU A 25 5.40 -30.41 -9.91
CA LEU A 25 5.07 -31.84 -10.16
C LEU A 25 4.74 -32.13 -11.62
N PHE A 26 4.18 -31.14 -12.35
CA PHE A 26 3.97 -31.25 -13.79
C PHE A 26 5.26 -31.00 -14.61
N GLN A 27 6.29 -30.34 -14.04
CA GLN A 27 7.57 -30.11 -14.70
C GLN A 27 8.55 -31.30 -14.59
N ASP A 28 8.43 -32.15 -13.56
CA ASP A 28 9.41 -33.24 -13.30
C ASP A 28 9.47 -34.35 -14.36
N ASN A 29 8.56 -34.38 -15.32
CA ASN A 29 8.65 -35.29 -16.44
C ASN A 29 9.61 -34.85 -17.57
N ILE A 30 10.27 -33.68 -17.44
CA ILE A 30 11.12 -33.13 -18.51
C ILE A 30 12.48 -32.63 -18.01
N LEU A 31 13.04 -33.15 -16.93
CA LEU A 31 14.40 -32.79 -16.54
C LEU A 31 15.45 -33.72 -17.11
N LYS A 32 15.98 -33.33 -18.26
CA LYS A 32 17.44 -33.47 -18.60
C LYS A 32 17.75 -32.36 -19.61
N ILE A 33 18.71 -31.51 -19.24
CA ILE A 33 19.64 -30.75 -20.07
C ILE A 33 19.74 -29.26 -19.70
N SER A 34 20.93 -28.99 -19.12
CA SER A 34 21.89 -27.86 -19.25
C SER A 34 21.51 -26.43 -18.90
N ILE A 35 22.21 -26.01 -17.90
CA ILE A 35 22.96 -24.78 -17.60
C ILE A 35 23.29 -23.95 -18.86
N LEU A 36 22.93 -22.65 -18.86
CA LEU A 36 23.83 -21.54 -19.10
C LEU A 36 23.12 -20.17 -19.28
N GLN A 37 23.65 -19.22 -18.54
CA GLN A 37 23.82 -17.77 -18.80
C GLN A 37 22.69 -16.78 -18.51
N ASN A 38 23.09 -15.93 -17.56
CA ASN A 38 22.66 -14.55 -17.31
C ASN A 38 22.40 -13.72 -18.57
N LYS A 39 21.24 -13.09 -18.62
CA LYS A 39 21.09 -11.78 -19.24
C LYS A 39 19.93 -11.00 -18.61
N THR A 40 20.30 -9.97 -17.88
CA THR A 40 19.37 -8.92 -17.44
C THR A 40 19.00 -8.11 -18.69
N GLU A 41 17.85 -8.38 -19.27
CA GLU A 41 17.27 -7.51 -20.30
C GLU A 41 16.08 -6.77 -19.72
N GLN A 42 16.13 -5.44 -19.83
CA GLN A 42 15.01 -4.54 -19.60
C GLN A 42 13.81 -5.01 -20.43
N LEU A 43 12.74 -5.38 -19.77
CA LEU A 43 11.45 -5.67 -20.41
C LEU A 43 10.79 -4.34 -20.78
N ASP A 44 11.01 -3.94 -22.01
CA ASP A 44 10.26 -2.88 -22.65
C ASP A 44 8.85 -3.38 -22.98
N SER A 45 7.85 -2.65 -22.49
CA SER A 45 6.44 -2.98 -22.69
C SER A 45 5.99 -2.57 -24.10
N SER A 46 6.19 -3.43 -25.07
CA SER A 46 5.52 -3.32 -26.36
C SER A 46 4.55 -4.50 -26.55
N ASN A 47 3.35 -4.19 -27.00
CA ASN A 47 2.34 -5.15 -27.49
C ASN A 47 2.99 -6.20 -28.40
N GLN A 48 3.40 -7.33 -27.83
CA GLN A 48 3.77 -8.46 -28.65
C GLN A 48 2.53 -9.27 -28.99
N GLU A 49 2.09 -9.18 -30.23
CA GLU A 49 1.23 -10.18 -30.86
C GLU A 49 1.79 -11.58 -30.56
N PHE A 50 0.91 -12.45 -30.10
CA PHE A 50 1.23 -13.87 -29.86
C PHE A 50 1.84 -14.48 -31.13
N LYS A 51 3.15 -14.66 -31.18
CA LYS A 51 3.70 -15.74 -31.97
C LYS A 51 3.19 -17.04 -31.36
N GLU A 52 2.48 -17.86 -32.14
CA GLU A 52 2.08 -19.22 -31.75
C GLU A 52 3.33 -20.04 -31.38
N ALA A 53 3.81 -19.86 -30.15
CA ALA A 53 4.76 -20.82 -29.57
C ALA A 53 3.99 -22.11 -29.34
N SER A 54 4.48 -23.22 -29.87
CA SER A 54 3.85 -24.53 -29.68
C SER A 54 3.79 -24.84 -28.18
N TYR A 55 2.61 -24.75 -27.59
CA TYR A 55 2.35 -25.19 -26.23
C TYR A 55 2.35 -26.73 -26.16
N LEU A 56 2.75 -27.26 -25.00
CA LEU A 56 2.64 -28.70 -24.71
C LEU A 56 1.23 -29.06 -24.30
N GLU A 57 0.61 -28.19 -23.53
CA GLU A 57 -0.74 -28.36 -22.99
C GLU A 57 -1.50 -27.07 -23.04
N LYS A 58 -2.80 -27.16 -23.36
CA LYS A 58 -3.78 -26.08 -23.23
C LYS A 58 -5.00 -26.61 -22.47
N ILE A 59 -5.41 -25.89 -21.44
CA ILE A 59 -6.61 -26.23 -20.67
C ILE A 59 -7.50 -24.99 -20.63
N ASP A 60 -8.71 -25.09 -21.17
CA ASP A 60 -9.70 -24.04 -21.08
C ASP A 60 -10.57 -24.23 -19.82
N ASN A 61 -11.02 -23.13 -19.21
CA ASN A 61 -11.76 -23.12 -17.95
C ASN A 61 -11.01 -23.84 -16.82
N PHE A 62 -9.75 -23.47 -16.66
CA PHE A 62 -8.85 -24.05 -15.67
C PHE A 62 -9.24 -23.64 -14.25
N ILE A 63 -9.35 -24.63 -13.34
CA ILE A 63 -9.64 -24.38 -11.93
C ILE A 63 -8.79 -25.31 -11.07
N ILE A 64 -8.03 -24.74 -10.14
CA ILE A 64 -7.39 -25.47 -9.06
C ILE A 64 -8.00 -25.07 -7.73
N LYS A 65 -8.26 -26.05 -6.86
CA LYS A 65 -8.71 -25.87 -5.49
C LYS A 65 -7.74 -26.54 -4.54
N GLU A 66 -7.33 -25.80 -3.52
CA GLU A 66 -6.49 -26.32 -2.46
C GLU A 66 -7.28 -26.42 -1.16
N TYR A 67 -7.07 -27.54 -0.47
CA TYR A 67 -7.72 -27.84 0.79
C TYR A 67 -6.67 -28.09 1.88
N SER A 68 -6.98 -27.70 3.12
CA SER A 68 -6.21 -28.08 4.29
C SER A 68 -6.26 -29.61 4.53
N LYS A 69 -5.46 -30.09 5.49
CA LYS A 69 -5.55 -31.47 5.95
C LYS A 69 -6.92 -31.83 6.51
N ASP A 70 -7.65 -30.86 7.02
CA ASP A 70 -9.00 -30.97 7.58
C ASP A 70 -10.10 -30.74 6.53
N GLN A 71 -9.76 -30.81 5.24
CA GLN A 71 -10.66 -30.64 4.07
C GLN A 71 -11.34 -29.25 4.01
N ILE A 72 -10.76 -28.25 4.64
CA ILE A 72 -11.19 -26.86 4.55
C ILE A 72 -10.60 -26.23 3.29
N LEU A 73 -11.43 -25.63 2.42
CA LEU A 73 -10.97 -24.93 1.24
C LEU A 73 -10.12 -23.72 1.63
N LEU A 74 -8.87 -23.67 1.21
CA LEU A 74 -7.95 -22.58 1.49
C LEU A 74 -7.92 -21.57 0.35
N HIS A 75 -7.85 -22.07 -0.89
CA HIS A 75 -7.66 -21.21 -2.06
C HIS A 75 -8.30 -21.80 -3.31
N THR A 76 -8.62 -20.89 -4.25
CA THR A 76 -8.94 -21.26 -5.63
C THR A 76 -8.13 -20.41 -6.59
N VAL A 77 -7.66 -21.02 -7.67
CA VAL A 77 -7.13 -20.31 -8.85
C VAL A 77 -8.00 -20.69 -10.03
N GLU A 78 -8.60 -19.70 -10.63
CA GLU A 78 -9.43 -19.82 -11.82
C GLU A 78 -8.72 -19.08 -12.97
N ALA A 79 -8.71 -19.66 -14.17
CA ALA A 79 -8.22 -18.98 -15.37
C ALA A 79 -9.09 -19.38 -16.57
N GLU A 80 -9.29 -18.44 -17.50
CA GLU A 80 -9.99 -18.77 -18.76
C GLU A 80 -9.19 -19.81 -19.54
N THR A 81 -7.85 -19.66 -19.57
CA THR A 81 -6.96 -20.59 -20.26
C THR A 81 -5.65 -20.73 -19.52
N TYR A 82 -5.17 -21.98 -19.43
CA TYR A 82 -3.85 -22.39 -18.96
C TYR A 82 -3.04 -22.87 -20.17
N PHE A 83 -1.76 -22.46 -20.23
CA PHE A 83 -0.79 -22.95 -21.19
C PHE A 83 0.47 -23.43 -20.51
N SER A 84 0.92 -24.61 -20.87
CA SER A 84 2.22 -25.16 -20.50
C SER A 84 3.13 -25.20 -21.72
N TYR A 85 4.41 -24.86 -21.52
CA TYR A 85 5.41 -24.82 -22.56
C TYR A 85 6.65 -25.61 -22.13
N LYS A 86 7.41 -26.13 -23.10
CA LYS A 86 8.63 -26.88 -22.82
C LYS A 86 9.71 -26.07 -22.13
N ASP A 87 9.96 -24.86 -22.64
CA ASP A 87 11.09 -24.01 -22.24
C ASP A 87 10.71 -22.61 -21.77
N SER A 88 9.40 -22.32 -21.64
CA SER A 88 8.88 -21.05 -21.19
C SER A 88 8.06 -21.20 -19.90
N PRO A 89 7.83 -20.12 -19.16
CA PRO A 89 6.93 -20.14 -18.00
C PRO A 89 5.53 -20.63 -18.35
N VAL A 90 4.86 -21.24 -17.39
CA VAL A 90 3.43 -21.50 -17.46
C VAL A 90 2.70 -20.15 -17.52
N GLN A 91 1.66 -20.09 -18.37
CA GLN A 91 0.85 -18.88 -18.54
C GLN A 91 -0.61 -19.16 -18.22
N LEU A 92 -1.22 -18.22 -17.53
CA LEU A 92 -2.63 -18.21 -17.21
C LEU A 92 -3.25 -16.92 -17.79
N LEU A 93 -4.39 -17.03 -18.44
CA LEU A 93 -5.13 -15.88 -18.96
C LEU A 93 -6.42 -15.64 -18.17
N LYS A 94 -6.73 -14.37 -17.91
CA LYS A 94 -7.88 -13.92 -17.11
C LYS A 94 -7.94 -14.64 -15.76
N VAL A 95 -6.93 -14.39 -14.98
CA VAL A 95 -6.69 -15.08 -13.71
C VAL A 95 -7.52 -14.47 -12.59
N LYS A 96 -8.10 -15.32 -11.77
CA LYS A 96 -8.73 -14.96 -10.52
C LYS A 96 -8.25 -15.89 -9.41
N VAL A 97 -7.64 -15.30 -8.40
CA VAL A 97 -7.18 -16.00 -7.20
C VAL A 97 -8.07 -15.59 -6.04
N LYS A 98 -8.55 -16.57 -5.27
CA LYS A 98 -9.34 -16.33 -4.06
C LYS A 98 -8.71 -17.05 -2.90
N THR A 99 -8.68 -16.42 -1.74
CA THR A 99 -8.35 -17.05 -0.46
C THR A 99 -9.62 -17.18 0.39
N PHE A 100 -9.65 -18.19 1.25
CA PHE A 100 -10.75 -18.41 2.16
C PHE A 100 -10.24 -18.49 3.60
N ASP A 101 -11.03 -18.04 4.54
CA ASP A 101 -10.74 -18.19 5.95
C ASP A 101 -11.30 -19.51 6.52
N GLU A 102 -11.04 -19.78 7.81
CA GLU A 102 -11.50 -20.97 8.49
C GLU A 102 -13.05 -21.10 8.50
N THR A 103 -13.79 -19.99 8.30
CA THR A 103 -15.25 -19.96 8.20
C THR A 103 -15.77 -20.10 6.77
N GLN A 104 -14.88 -20.38 5.81
CA GLN A 104 -15.15 -20.47 4.38
C GLN A 104 -15.63 -19.16 3.73
N GLN A 105 -15.34 -18.01 4.36
CA GLN A 105 -15.59 -16.71 3.77
C GLN A 105 -14.40 -16.28 2.91
N GLU A 106 -14.68 -15.60 1.79
CA GLU A 106 -13.63 -15.03 0.94
C GLU A 106 -12.82 -13.99 1.73
N GLY A 107 -11.50 -14.21 1.86
CA GLY A 107 -10.57 -13.30 2.54
C GLY A 107 -9.99 -12.26 1.59
N LEU A 108 -9.40 -12.72 0.50
CA LEU A 108 -8.78 -11.88 -0.53
C LEU A 108 -9.18 -12.39 -1.91
N VAL A 109 -9.40 -11.47 -2.83
CA VAL A 109 -9.59 -11.75 -4.26
C VAL A 109 -8.57 -10.94 -5.04
N MET A 110 -7.80 -11.61 -5.91
CA MET A 110 -6.90 -10.97 -6.86
C MET A 110 -7.30 -11.35 -8.27
N THR A 111 -7.32 -10.39 -9.18
CA THR A 111 -7.57 -10.60 -10.60
C THR A 111 -6.47 -9.98 -11.45
N SER A 112 -6.22 -10.54 -12.62
CA SER A 112 -5.34 -9.96 -13.65
C SER A 112 -5.68 -10.52 -15.02
N ASN A 113 -5.28 -9.81 -16.06
CA ASN A 113 -5.46 -10.29 -17.44
C ASN A 113 -4.55 -11.49 -17.71
N ARG A 114 -3.38 -11.55 -17.09
CA ARG A 114 -2.38 -12.60 -17.29
C ARG A 114 -1.58 -12.86 -16.03
N ALA A 115 -1.21 -14.13 -15.81
CA ALA A 115 -0.16 -14.48 -14.87
C ALA A 115 0.84 -15.45 -15.50
N GLU A 116 2.09 -15.33 -15.08
CA GLU A 116 3.19 -16.21 -15.46
C GLU A 116 3.87 -16.73 -14.20
N MET A 117 4.17 -18.03 -14.18
CA MET A 117 4.99 -18.60 -13.15
C MET A 117 6.40 -18.81 -13.68
N LEU A 118 7.35 -18.14 -13.05
CA LEU A 118 8.76 -18.23 -13.38
C LEU A 118 9.38 -19.50 -12.78
N LYS A 119 10.48 -20.00 -13.37
CA LYS A 119 11.22 -21.15 -12.86
C LYS A 119 11.80 -20.97 -11.46
N SER A 120 11.99 -19.71 -11.03
CA SER A 120 12.40 -19.32 -9.68
C SER A 120 11.30 -19.50 -8.61
N GLY A 121 10.07 -19.82 -9.02
CA GLY A 121 8.91 -19.90 -8.15
C GLY A 121 8.22 -18.56 -7.92
N GLU A 122 8.66 -17.50 -8.58
CA GLU A 122 7.99 -16.20 -8.58
C GLU A 122 6.78 -16.23 -9.51
N MET A 123 5.73 -15.52 -9.12
CA MET A 123 4.56 -15.32 -9.98
C MET A 123 4.48 -13.87 -10.42
N PHE A 124 4.45 -13.64 -11.72
CA PHE A 124 4.28 -12.32 -12.33
C PHE A 124 2.84 -12.17 -12.81
N PHE A 125 2.13 -11.18 -12.29
CA PHE A 125 0.79 -10.80 -12.71
C PHE A 125 0.85 -9.52 -13.54
N ASN A 126 0.15 -9.48 -14.65
CA ASN A 126 0.21 -8.37 -15.61
C ASN A 126 -1.15 -8.08 -16.24
N GLY A 127 -1.40 -6.79 -16.47
CA GLY A 127 -2.60 -6.25 -17.07
C GLY A 127 -3.77 -6.17 -16.08
N GLU A 128 -4.12 -4.95 -15.69
CA GLU A 128 -5.26 -4.64 -14.81
C GLU A 128 -5.30 -5.49 -13.54
N VAL A 129 -4.18 -5.47 -12.80
CA VAL A 129 -4.12 -6.22 -11.54
C VAL A 129 -4.90 -5.50 -10.47
N ASN A 130 -5.90 -6.17 -9.92
CA ASN A 130 -6.72 -5.69 -8.82
C ASN A 130 -6.64 -6.67 -7.65
N ILE A 131 -6.41 -6.17 -6.44
CA ILE A 131 -6.41 -6.93 -5.18
C ILE A 131 -7.48 -6.33 -4.29
N GLN A 132 -8.42 -7.14 -3.81
CA GLN A 132 -9.47 -6.75 -2.88
C GLN A 132 -9.48 -7.64 -1.66
N THR A 133 -9.52 -7.04 -0.46
CA THR A 133 -9.85 -7.77 0.78
C THR A 133 -11.37 -7.81 0.95
N LYS A 134 -11.91 -8.99 1.24
CA LYS A 134 -13.36 -9.21 1.44
C LYS A 134 -13.72 -9.38 2.91
N SER A 135 -12.73 -9.64 3.76
CA SER A 135 -12.91 -9.78 5.22
C SER A 135 -12.09 -8.73 5.96
N GLY A 136 -12.65 -8.14 7.01
CA GLY A 136 -12.00 -7.09 7.79
C GLY A 136 -12.18 -5.69 7.19
N VAL A 137 -11.15 -4.85 7.27
CA VAL A 137 -11.17 -3.53 6.64
C VAL A 137 -11.07 -3.72 5.12
N ALA A 138 -12.02 -3.15 4.39
CA ALA A 138 -12.03 -3.24 2.94
C ALA A 138 -10.85 -2.42 2.36
N HIS A 139 -9.97 -3.11 1.67
CA HIS A 139 -8.87 -2.50 0.94
C HIS A 139 -8.93 -2.94 -0.52
N GLU A 140 -8.58 -2.02 -1.40
CA GLU A 140 -8.47 -2.31 -2.82
C GLU A 140 -7.16 -1.72 -3.34
N ILE A 141 -6.41 -2.51 -4.11
CA ILE A 141 -5.15 -2.10 -4.73
C ILE A 141 -5.25 -2.36 -6.22
N ASP A 142 -5.04 -1.31 -7.01
CA ASP A 142 -4.95 -1.40 -8.47
C ASP A 142 -3.53 -1.09 -8.92
N THR A 143 -3.02 -1.88 -9.86
CA THR A 143 -1.75 -1.65 -10.53
C THR A 143 -1.73 -2.32 -11.90
N GLU A 144 -0.80 -1.92 -12.77
CA GLU A 144 -0.60 -2.56 -14.08
C GLU A 144 0.02 -3.95 -13.95
N SER A 145 0.97 -4.11 -13.02
CA SER A 145 1.65 -5.40 -12.82
C SER A 145 2.25 -5.52 -11.43
N LEU A 146 2.41 -6.76 -10.97
CA LEU A 146 3.11 -7.08 -9.73
C LEU A 146 3.82 -8.44 -9.79
N ILE A 147 4.77 -8.63 -8.89
CA ILE A 147 5.45 -9.90 -8.65
C ILE A 147 5.11 -10.37 -7.25
N VAL A 148 4.74 -11.62 -7.13
CA VAL A 148 4.57 -12.32 -5.85
C VAL A 148 5.79 -13.22 -5.65
N LEU A 149 6.57 -12.93 -4.60
CA LEU A 149 7.72 -13.73 -4.17
C LEU A 149 7.21 -14.80 -3.20
N THR A 150 6.95 -15.99 -3.73
CA THR A 150 6.29 -17.08 -3.01
C THR A 150 7.05 -17.52 -1.75
N ASN A 151 8.40 -17.52 -1.82
CA ASN A 151 9.25 -17.99 -0.72
C ASN A 151 9.30 -17.03 0.48
N SER A 152 8.96 -15.75 0.29
CA SER A 152 9.08 -14.71 1.32
C SER A 152 7.75 -14.03 1.65
N GLY A 153 6.64 -14.43 1.03
CA GLY A 153 5.35 -13.78 1.22
C GLY A 153 5.34 -12.28 0.87
N GLN A 154 6.22 -11.87 -0.04
CA GLN A 154 6.29 -10.48 -0.47
C GLN A 154 5.58 -10.27 -1.80
N ILE A 155 4.89 -9.15 -1.92
CA ILE A 155 4.29 -8.66 -3.16
C ILE A 155 4.97 -7.35 -3.51
N LYS A 156 5.45 -7.22 -4.75
CA LYS A 156 6.17 -6.04 -5.21
C LYS A 156 5.58 -5.52 -6.52
N SER A 157 5.48 -4.22 -6.63
CA SER A 157 5.20 -3.54 -7.89
C SER A 157 6.11 -2.32 -8.04
N ASN A 158 6.65 -2.14 -9.24
CA ASN A 158 7.36 -0.93 -9.66
C ASN A 158 6.51 -0.06 -10.60
N ARG A 159 5.22 -0.33 -10.67
CA ARG A 159 4.24 0.44 -11.43
C ARG A 159 3.43 1.32 -10.50
N GLU A 160 2.72 2.28 -11.07
CA GLU A 160 1.80 3.11 -10.31
C GLU A 160 0.79 2.27 -9.54
N ILE A 161 0.58 2.64 -8.28
CA ILE A 161 -0.34 2.02 -7.36
C ILE A 161 -1.47 3.01 -7.07
N THR A 162 -2.70 2.53 -7.15
CA THR A 162 -3.85 3.14 -6.52
C THR A 162 -4.29 2.24 -5.37
N TYR A 163 -4.22 2.75 -4.16
CA TYR A 163 -4.70 2.06 -2.95
C TYR A 163 -5.91 2.79 -2.38
N LEU A 164 -7.03 2.10 -2.32
CA LEU A 164 -8.27 2.59 -1.72
C LEU A 164 -8.37 2.04 -0.30
N ALA A 165 -8.16 2.92 0.68
CA ALA A 165 -8.40 2.66 2.09
C ALA A 165 -9.82 3.13 2.47
N GLU A 166 -10.28 2.80 3.69
CA GLU A 166 -11.64 3.12 4.15
C GLU A 166 -12.03 4.60 4.00
N ASN A 167 -11.11 5.54 4.26
CA ASN A 167 -11.38 6.98 4.27
C ASN A 167 -10.38 7.78 3.43
N ALA A 168 -9.65 7.11 2.54
CA ALA A 168 -8.63 7.76 1.73
C ALA A 168 -8.33 6.99 0.43
N LYS A 169 -8.00 7.75 -0.61
CA LYS A 169 -7.37 7.24 -1.83
C LYS A 169 -5.90 7.62 -1.83
N ILE A 170 -5.02 6.64 -2.01
CA ILE A 170 -3.57 6.82 -2.02
C ILE A 170 -3.01 6.43 -3.38
N ASN A 171 -2.21 7.30 -3.98
CA ASN A 171 -1.47 7.01 -5.19
C ASN A 171 0.03 7.01 -4.90
N ALA A 172 0.77 6.06 -5.45
CA ALA A 172 2.20 5.90 -5.31
C ALA A 172 2.86 5.41 -6.61
N GLN A 173 4.19 5.45 -6.69
CA GLN A 173 4.94 5.04 -7.88
C GLN A 173 5.33 3.55 -7.85
N GLY A 174 5.18 2.90 -6.71
CA GLY A 174 5.48 1.49 -6.52
C GLY A 174 5.06 1.01 -5.14
N MET A 175 5.23 -0.29 -4.89
CA MET A 175 4.83 -0.94 -3.65
C MET A 175 5.74 -2.12 -3.32
N ASP A 176 6.09 -2.25 -2.05
CA ASP A 176 6.59 -3.47 -1.41
C ASP A 176 5.67 -3.83 -0.25
N MET A 177 4.97 -4.94 -0.34
CA MET A 177 4.04 -5.41 0.69
C MET A 177 4.55 -6.71 1.30
N SER A 178 4.48 -6.82 2.61
CA SER A 178 4.72 -8.06 3.35
C SER A 178 3.39 -8.56 3.89
N ILE A 179 2.99 -9.74 3.44
CA ILE A 179 1.75 -10.37 3.85
C ILE A 179 1.82 -10.79 5.32
N ASP A 180 2.96 -11.32 5.77
CA ASP A 180 3.13 -11.86 7.13
C ASP A 180 3.03 -10.80 8.22
N SER A 181 3.53 -9.60 7.94
CA SER A 181 3.56 -8.52 8.92
C SER A 181 2.42 -7.51 8.77
N ASP A 182 1.55 -7.72 7.79
CA ASP A 182 0.46 -6.79 7.42
C ASP A 182 0.97 -5.35 7.25
N THR A 183 2.09 -5.24 6.53
CA THR A 183 2.77 -3.96 6.28
C THR A 183 2.99 -3.72 4.80
N MET A 184 2.99 -2.46 4.42
CA MET A 184 3.21 -2.03 3.04
C MET A 184 4.08 -0.78 3.02
N LEU A 185 5.09 -0.77 2.15
CA LEU A 185 5.86 0.42 1.79
C LEU A 185 5.41 0.89 0.40
N LEU A 186 4.81 2.04 0.33
CA LEU A 186 4.50 2.73 -0.92
C LEU A 186 5.70 3.56 -1.33
N ASN A 187 6.29 3.23 -2.47
CA ASN A 187 7.56 3.77 -2.95
C ASN A 187 7.37 5.04 -3.80
N GLY A 188 8.37 5.91 -3.76
CA GLY A 188 8.44 7.13 -4.55
C GLY A 188 7.47 8.20 -4.06
N LYS A 189 6.97 9.04 -4.96
CA LYS A 189 6.00 10.09 -4.62
C LYS A 189 4.67 9.48 -4.21
N VAL A 190 4.19 9.88 -3.04
CA VAL A 190 2.91 9.42 -2.48
C VAL A 190 1.97 10.60 -2.29
N LYS A 191 0.73 10.44 -2.75
CA LYS A 191 -0.36 11.38 -2.56
C LYS A 191 -1.52 10.67 -1.88
N ILE A 192 -1.87 11.13 -0.68
CA ILE A 192 -3.02 10.66 0.09
C ILE A 192 -4.12 11.71 -0.05
N LYS A 193 -5.27 11.34 -0.57
CA LYS A 193 -6.46 12.17 -0.62
C LYS A 193 -7.49 11.59 0.36
N GLN A 194 -7.74 12.29 1.45
CA GLN A 194 -8.74 11.92 2.45
C GLN A 194 -10.16 12.32 1.99
N ASP A 195 -11.17 11.61 2.45
CA ASP A 195 -12.58 11.93 2.17
C ASP A 195 -13.00 13.28 2.73
N SER A 196 -12.33 13.77 3.77
CA SER A 196 -12.45 15.13 4.29
C SER A 196 -12.09 16.24 3.27
N GLY A 197 -11.44 15.85 2.16
CA GLY A 197 -10.91 16.74 1.13
C GLY A 197 -9.46 17.15 1.37
N SER A 198 -8.87 16.81 2.51
CA SER A 198 -7.45 17.10 2.80
C SER A 198 -6.53 16.21 1.96
N ILE A 199 -5.36 16.74 1.63
CA ILE A 199 -4.35 16.04 0.83
C ILE A 199 -3.03 16.03 1.59
N ILE A 200 -2.37 14.87 1.63
CA ILE A 200 -1.00 14.73 2.11
C ILE A 200 -0.12 14.32 0.93
N ASN A 201 0.93 15.07 0.68
CA ASN A 201 1.97 14.70 -0.27
C ASN A 201 3.25 14.38 0.51
N THR A 202 3.84 13.23 0.23
CA THR A 202 5.09 12.78 0.84
C THR A 202 5.87 11.89 -0.13
N THR A 203 6.93 11.27 0.34
CA THR A 203 7.71 10.28 -0.40
C THR A 203 7.92 9.08 0.51
N ASN A 204 7.86 7.86 -0.03
CA ASN A 204 8.09 6.61 0.70
C ASN A 204 7.24 6.49 1.96
N LEU A 205 5.98 6.09 1.80
CA LEU A 205 5.03 5.95 2.89
C LEU A 205 4.99 4.50 3.39
N PHE A 206 5.31 4.30 4.66
CA PHE A 206 5.10 3.03 5.35
C PHE A 206 3.69 2.99 5.93
N ILE A 207 2.97 1.90 5.70
CA ILE A 207 1.63 1.63 6.20
C ILE A 207 1.69 0.34 7.02
N SER A 208 1.12 0.36 8.22
CA SER A 208 0.93 -0.80 9.08
C SER A 208 -0.55 -0.98 9.41
N HIS A 209 -1.03 -2.20 9.21
CA HIS A 209 -2.35 -2.67 9.66
C HIS A 209 -2.22 -3.76 10.72
N ALA A 210 -1.01 -4.03 11.21
CA ALA A 210 -0.74 -5.01 12.24
C ALA A 210 -1.65 -4.78 13.46
N GLU A 211 -2.24 -5.86 13.98
CA GLU A 211 -3.11 -5.82 15.16
C GLU A 211 -4.31 -4.83 15.06
N GLY A 212 -4.75 -4.51 13.85
CA GLY A 212 -5.84 -3.57 13.60
C GLY A 212 -5.45 -2.11 13.69
N GLU A 213 -4.16 -1.80 13.75
CA GLU A 213 -3.65 -0.44 13.61
C GLU A 213 -3.89 0.09 12.20
N LYS A 214 -3.98 1.40 12.06
CA LYS A 214 -3.95 2.11 10.77
C LYS A 214 -2.92 3.23 10.89
N LYS A 215 -1.64 2.84 10.88
CA LYS A 215 -0.52 3.77 11.00
C LYS A 215 0.11 4.06 9.65
N TYR A 216 0.29 5.34 9.35
CA TYR A 216 0.91 5.84 8.13
C TYR A 216 2.12 6.69 8.50
N GLN A 217 3.30 6.32 8.05
CA GLN A 217 4.55 6.97 8.44
C GLN A 217 5.43 7.27 7.24
N SER A 218 6.02 8.45 7.22
CA SER A 218 7.10 8.81 6.32
C SER A 218 8.13 9.66 7.06
N LYS A 219 9.40 9.51 6.71
CA LYS A 219 10.52 10.31 7.24
C LYS A 219 10.93 11.42 6.27
N GLU A 220 10.27 11.51 5.14
CA GLU A 220 10.57 12.44 4.08
C GLU A 220 9.73 13.72 4.21
N LYS A 221 10.21 14.82 3.63
CA LYS A 221 9.44 16.06 3.61
C LYS A 221 7.99 15.82 3.20
N SER A 222 7.09 16.40 3.97
CA SER A 222 5.66 16.19 3.77
C SER A 222 4.91 17.51 3.73
N VAL A 223 3.86 17.54 2.92
CA VAL A 223 2.97 18.70 2.79
C VAL A 223 1.55 18.25 3.05
N TYR A 224 0.94 18.82 4.06
CA TYR A 224 -0.48 18.67 4.34
C TYR A 224 -1.24 19.90 3.79
N LEU A 225 -2.25 19.65 3.00
CA LEU A 225 -3.09 20.66 2.36
C LEU A 225 -4.52 20.45 2.81
N SER A 226 -5.14 21.50 3.34
CA SER A 226 -6.57 21.51 3.62
C SER A 226 -7.23 22.73 3.00
N LYS A 227 -8.52 22.84 3.17
CA LYS A 227 -9.26 24.05 2.76
C LYS A 227 -8.92 25.29 3.60
N TYR A 228 -8.18 25.13 4.69
CA TYR A 228 -7.84 26.22 5.61
C TYR A 228 -6.38 26.66 5.48
N ASN A 229 -5.46 25.71 5.37
CA ASN A 229 -4.03 25.97 5.47
C ASN A 229 -3.21 25.01 4.59
N THR A 230 -1.98 25.44 4.30
CA THR A 230 -0.90 24.58 3.82
C THR A 230 0.10 24.39 4.94
N VAL A 231 0.45 23.16 5.27
CA VAL A 231 1.41 22.84 6.33
C VAL A 231 2.56 22.04 5.75
N ASN A 232 3.77 22.56 5.85
CA ASN A 232 5.00 21.94 5.41
C ASN A 232 5.73 21.33 6.60
N SER A 233 6.24 20.12 6.49
CA SER A 233 7.06 19.43 7.48
C SER A 233 8.39 18.98 6.88
N GLU A 234 9.48 19.17 7.59
CA GLU A 234 10.81 18.78 7.11
C GLU A 234 11.13 17.29 7.31
N ASN A 235 10.61 16.67 8.38
CA ASN A 235 10.96 15.31 8.79
C ASN A 235 9.81 14.31 8.67
N GLY A 236 8.77 14.65 7.89
CA GLY A 236 7.72 13.73 7.52
C GLY A 236 6.48 13.72 8.39
N ILE A 237 5.83 12.57 8.43
CA ILE A 237 4.55 12.38 9.11
C ILE A 237 4.54 11.09 9.93
N ASP A 238 3.75 11.09 10.99
CA ASP A 238 3.31 9.92 11.76
C ASP A 238 1.81 10.07 12.03
N ALA A 239 0.99 9.29 11.33
CA ALA A 239 -0.46 9.41 11.40
C ALA A 239 -1.11 8.15 11.96
N ASP A 240 -2.00 8.33 12.93
CA ASP A 240 -2.91 7.32 13.46
C ASP A 240 -4.31 7.54 12.87
N MET A 241 -4.62 6.80 11.81
CA MET A 241 -5.87 6.96 11.08
C MET A 241 -7.09 6.44 11.84
N ASN A 242 -6.88 5.53 12.82
CA ASN A 242 -7.97 5.11 13.72
C ASN A 242 -8.43 6.24 14.63
N LYS A 243 -7.52 7.14 15.00
CA LYS A 243 -7.81 8.29 15.86
C LYS A 243 -8.01 9.58 15.10
N ASN A 244 -7.83 9.59 13.79
CA ASN A 244 -7.81 10.80 12.95
C ASN A 244 -6.78 11.85 13.45
N LEU A 245 -5.59 11.38 13.83
CA LEU A 245 -4.49 12.19 14.30
C LEU A 245 -3.34 12.15 13.29
N ILE A 246 -2.83 13.32 12.91
CA ILE A 246 -1.69 13.45 12.02
C ILE A 246 -0.62 14.26 12.71
N LYS A 247 0.54 13.66 13.01
CA LYS A 247 1.69 14.38 13.53
C LYS A 247 2.64 14.70 12.39
N LEU A 248 2.92 15.96 12.17
CA LEU A 248 3.95 16.47 11.26
C LEU A 248 5.24 16.69 12.05
N LEU A 249 6.35 16.15 11.56
CA LEU A 249 7.58 15.99 12.33
C LEU A 249 8.65 17.00 11.94
N GLY A 250 9.47 17.40 12.92
CA GLY A 250 10.57 18.34 12.77
C GLY A 250 10.11 19.79 12.68
N LYS A 251 10.84 20.61 11.92
CA LYS A 251 10.39 21.99 11.67
C LYS A 251 9.15 21.99 10.80
N VAL A 252 8.11 22.66 11.28
CA VAL A 252 6.80 22.76 10.61
C VAL A 252 6.49 24.22 10.35
N GLU A 253 6.02 24.48 9.13
CA GLU A 253 5.54 25.80 8.68
C GLU A 253 4.08 25.72 8.28
N ILE A 254 3.24 26.54 8.88
CA ILE A 254 1.81 26.66 8.57
C ILE A 254 1.60 27.98 7.83
N LEU A 255 1.08 27.88 6.62
CA LEU A 255 0.73 29.02 5.77
C LEU A 255 -0.78 29.17 5.73
N GLY A 256 -1.28 30.23 6.35
CA GLY A 256 -2.70 30.57 6.35
C GLY A 256 -3.11 31.26 5.03
N LEU A 257 -4.35 31.07 4.62
CA LEU A 257 -4.92 31.71 3.42
C LEU A 257 -4.90 33.27 3.47
N SER A 258 -4.83 33.84 4.67
CA SER A 258 -4.76 35.29 4.89
C SER A 258 -3.34 35.85 4.79
N GLY A 259 -2.34 35.04 4.46
CA GLY A 259 -0.94 35.43 4.43
C GLY A 259 -0.23 35.39 5.78
N SER A 260 -0.91 34.93 6.85
CA SER A 260 -0.24 34.65 8.13
C SER A 260 0.64 33.42 8.04
N LYS A 261 1.73 33.42 8.79
CA LYS A 261 2.70 32.33 8.87
C LYS A 261 2.87 31.93 10.33
N MET A 262 2.89 30.62 10.57
CA MET A 262 3.28 30.07 11.87
C MET A 262 4.39 29.04 11.66
N GLU A 263 5.41 29.10 12.49
CA GLU A 263 6.47 28.11 12.54
C GLU A 263 6.44 27.42 13.90
N SER A 264 6.68 26.13 13.91
CA SER A 264 6.74 25.33 15.13
C SER A 264 7.67 24.15 14.95
N TYR A 265 7.86 23.38 16.01
CA TYR A 265 8.54 22.10 15.98
C TYR A 265 7.53 21.02 16.39
N ASP A 266 7.40 19.98 15.57
CA ASP A 266 6.37 18.94 15.71
C ASP A 266 4.95 19.52 15.87
N LEU A 267 4.09 19.23 14.95
CA LEU A 267 2.70 19.71 14.94
C LEU A 267 1.73 18.53 14.93
N LEU A 268 0.79 18.50 15.85
CA LEU A 268 -0.33 17.58 15.84
C LEU A 268 -1.53 18.24 15.16
N ILE A 269 -2.08 17.62 14.14
CA ILE A 269 -3.37 17.94 13.52
C ILE A 269 -4.38 16.91 14.04
N ASP A 270 -5.36 17.40 14.78
CA ASP A 270 -6.43 16.61 15.38
C ASP A 270 -7.72 16.81 14.57
N GLN A 271 -8.18 15.76 13.89
CA GLN A 271 -9.38 15.73 13.07
C GLN A 271 -10.50 14.86 13.72
N SER A 272 -10.32 14.41 14.94
CA SER A 272 -11.22 13.46 15.61
C SER A 272 -12.66 13.96 15.77
N ASN A 273 -12.87 15.27 15.81
CA ASN A 273 -14.18 15.90 15.99
C ASN A 273 -14.76 16.51 14.70
N GLY A 274 -14.28 16.08 13.52
CA GLY A 274 -14.75 16.57 12.22
C GLY A 274 -14.28 17.98 11.88
N GLY A 275 -13.47 18.62 12.74
CA GLY A 275 -12.77 19.88 12.51
C GLY A 275 -11.26 19.65 12.31
N GLU A 276 -10.50 20.73 12.26
CA GLU A 276 -9.03 20.68 12.25
C GLU A 276 -8.50 21.55 13.37
N VAL A 277 -7.88 20.94 14.37
CA VAL A 277 -7.23 21.64 15.47
C VAL A 277 -5.74 21.33 15.42
N TYR A 278 -4.92 22.37 15.33
CA TYR A 278 -3.47 22.30 15.27
C TYR A 278 -2.89 22.57 16.65
N LYS A 279 -2.12 21.63 17.17
CA LYS A 279 -1.53 21.71 18.50
C LYS A 279 0.00 21.54 18.42
N SER A 280 0.71 22.43 19.07
CA SER A 280 2.14 22.27 19.31
C SER A 280 2.48 22.58 20.77
N ASN A 281 3.38 21.78 21.32
CA ASN A 281 3.93 21.96 22.66
C ASN A 281 5.39 22.43 22.63
N ASP A 282 5.84 22.92 21.48
CA ASP A 282 7.23 23.32 21.27
C ASP A 282 7.28 24.61 20.45
N SER A 283 8.14 25.51 20.86
CA SER A 283 8.50 26.82 20.25
C SER A 283 7.65 27.24 19.05
N VAL A 284 6.72 28.16 19.27
CA VAL A 284 5.83 28.69 18.25
C VAL A 284 6.21 30.11 17.88
N HIS A 285 6.30 30.39 16.59
CA HIS A 285 6.50 31.73 16.06
C HIS A 285 5.36 32.06 15.08
N TYR A 286 4.49 33.00 15.49
CA TYR A 286 3.41 33.53 14.63
C TYR A 286 3.84 34.84 14.03
N GLN A 287 3.60 35.03 12.75
CA GLN A 287 3.91 36.24 12.00
C GLN A 287 2.75 36.61 11.08
N SER A 288 2.37 37.88 11.11
CA SER A 288 1.44 38.52 10.19
C SER A 288 1.99 39.89 9.73
N SER A 289 1.24 40.61 8.91
CA SER A 289 1.65 41.95 8.44
C SER A 289 1.83 42.99 9.55
N ALA A 290 1.20 42.79 10.71
CA ALA A 290 1.17 43.78 11.80
C ALA A 290 1.62 43.20 13.15
N THR A 291 2.01 41.91 13.20
CA THR A 291 2.20 41.27 14.50
C THR A 291 3.23 40.16 14.40
N ASN A 292 4.12 40.11 15.38
CA ASN A 292 5.12 39.06 15.54
C ASN A 292 5.02 38.52 16.98
N ILE A 293 4.70 37.23 17.15
CA ILE A 293 4.48 36.62 18.45
C ILE A 293 5.29 35.35 18.57
N LYS A 294 6.00 35.21 19.70
CA LYS A 294 6.66 33.97 20.11
C LYS A 294 5.98 33.38 21.32
N ALA A 295 5.84 32.08 21.37
CA ALA A 295 5.26 31.36 22.51
C ALA A 295 5.88 29.95 22.58
N LYS A 296 5.63 29.21 23.68
CA LYS A 296 6.06 27.80 23.82
C LYS A 296 5.00 26.81 23.34
N LYS A 297 3.72 27.20 23.35
CA LYS A 297 2.63 26.30 23.01
C LYS A 297 1.61 27.01 22.13
N MET A 298 0.93 26.21 21.32
CA MET A 298 -0.12 26.66 20.43
C MET A 298 -1.30 25.70 20.42
N ASN A 299 -2.50 26.27 20.39
CA ASN A 299 -3.73 25.60 20.02
C ASN A 299 -4.46 26.49 18.99
N TYR A 300 -4.59 26.00 17.75
CA TYR A 300 -5.21 26.73 16.65
C TYR A 300 -6.35 25.93 16.06
N ASP A 301 -7.57 26.42 16.23
CA ASP A 301 -8.76 25.90 15.58
C ASP A 301 -8.88 26.52 14.17
N ALA A 302 -8.62 25.71 13.15
CA ALA A 302 -8.61 26.16 11.75
C ALA A 302 -10.02 26.49 11.24
N VAL A 303 -11.08 25.93 11.82
CA VAL A 303 -12.47 26.18 11.46
C VAL A 303 -12.92 27.56 11.95
N THR A 304 -12.73 27.81 13.24
CA THR A 304 -13.12 29.06 13.89
C THR A 304 -12.08 30.18 13.76
N LYS A 305 -10.87 29.83 13.29
CA LYS A 305 -9.68 30.69 13.21
C LYS A 305 -9.22 31.22 14.57
N LYS A 306 -9.58 30.54 15.65
CA LYS A 306 -9.18 30.90 17.00
C LYS A 306 -7.77 30.38 17.26
N LEU A 307 -6.83 31.29 17.54
CA LEU A 307 -5.46 31.01 17.93
C LEU A 307 -5.25 31.29 19.41
N GLU A 308 -4.79 30.32 20.16
CA GLU A 308 -4.37 30.45 21.55
C GLU A 308 -2.87 30.16 21.61
N LEU A 309 -2.11 31.16 22.03
CA LEU A 309 -0.66 31.05 22.29
C LEU A 309 -0.44 31.08 23.79
N MET A 310 0.36 30.13 24.28
CA MET A 310 0.50 29.89 25.70
C MET A 310 1.99 29.70 26.05
N ASP A 311 2.29 30.02 27.29
CA ASP A 311 3.60 29.92 27.94
C ASP A 311 4.68 30.78 27.24
N GLU A 312 5.26 31.69 28.05
CA GLU A 312 6.31 32.63 27.64
C GLU A 312 5.97 33.44 26.38
N VAL A 313 4.76 34.00 26.36
CA VAL A 313 4.26 34.76 25.19
C VAL A 313 4.93 36.13 25.14
N LEU A 314 5.62 36.38 24.01
CA LEU A 314 6.22 37.66 23.67
C LEU A 314 5.60 38.19 22.38
N ALA A 315 4.89 39.30 22.43
CA ALA A 315 4.27 39.92 21.28
C ALA A 315 4.92 41.29 20.96
N VAL A 316 5.21 41.48 19.67
CA VAL A 316 5.70 42.74 19.12
C VAL A 316 4.72 43.21 18.05
N TYR A 317 4.28 44.45 18.11
CA TYR A 317 3.36 45.05 17.15
C TYR A 317 4.12 46.12 16.37
N GLU A 318 3.95 46.14 15.05
CA GLU A 318 4.49 47.14 14.14
C GLU A 318 3.40 48.15 13.74
#